data_e31f29c68dfa15757ebad1ca7538cfea
#
_entry.id   e31f29c68dfa15757ebad1ca7538cfea
#
_cell.length_a   1.000
_cell.length_b   1.000
_cell.length_c   1.000
_cell.angle_alpha   90.00
_cell.angle_beta   90.00
_cell.angle_gamma   90.00
#
_symmetry.space_group_name_H-M   'P 1'
#
loop_
_entity.id
_entity.type
_entity.pdbx_description
1 polymer ?
#
loop_
_entity_poly.entity_id
_entity_poly.type
_entity_poly.pdbx_seq_one_letter_code
_entity_poly.pdbx_strand_id
1 'polypeptide(L)'
;AELALGGGCKQVPWIKKYKKKDKKAWKKLCYTVREDGAFIEAGENDNLIIQKLNANPNALGVFGFSFLDQNRDSVKGATVDGVDPTFDSIASGKYKVSRSLFFYVKKDHIGSIPGMQEYMAEFMNDKAIGNDGYLLDKGLIPLPQSMRAQFQSDSKNLVNLQR
;
A
#
# COMPACT_ATOMS: atom_id res chain seq x y z
N ALA A 1 -6.60 7.54 1.44
CA ALA A 1 -7.45 8.32 2.35
C ALA A 1 -7.49 7.73 3.77
N GLU A 2 -7.74 6.43 3.94
CA GLU A 2 -7.90 5.81 5.27
C GLU A 2 -6.62 5.85 6.11
N LEU A 3 -5.48 5.53 5.54
CA LEU A 3 -4.18 5.51 6.23
C LEU A 3 -3.71 6.91 6.61
N ALA A 4 -3.68 7.84 5.65
CA ALA A 4 -3.16 9.19 5.87
C ALA A 4 -4.21 10.12 6.50
N LEU A 5 -5.31 10.40 5.78
CA LEU A 5 -6.30 11.38 6.22
C LEU A 5 -7.07 10.93 7.45
N GLY A 6 -7.55 9.68 7.47
CA GLY A 6 -8.25 9.12 8.62
C GLY A 6 -7.35 8.97 9.85
N GLY A 7 -6.05 8.74 9.65
CA GLY A 7 -5.02 8.76 10.69
C GLY A 7 -4.89 10.14 11.32
N GLY A 8 -4.72 11.18 10.50
CA GLY A 8 -4.61 12.57 10.93
C GLY A 8 -5.83 13.05 11.72
N CYS A 9 -7.04 12.74 11.26
CA CYS A 9 -8.28 13.08 11.97
C CYS A 9 -8.35 12.49 13.39
N LYS A 10 -7.73 11.34 13.63
CA LYS A 10 -7.72 10.74 14.97
C LYS A 10 -6.79 11.48 15.96
N GLN A 11 -5.87 12.28 15.47
CA GLN A 11 -4.98 13.11 16.30
C GLN A 11 -5.71 14.36 16.85
N VAL A 12 -6.82 14.77 16.23
CA VAL A 12 -7.60 15.93 16.65
C VAL A 12 -8.71 15.50 17.64
N PRO A 13 -8.66 15.88 18.93
CA PRO A 13 -9.51 15.31 19.98
C PRO A 13 -11.00 15.46 19.73
N TRP A 14 -11.48 16.62 19.25
CA TRP A 14 -12.90 16.83 18.98
C TRP A 14 -13.39 16.04 17.78
N ILE A 15 -12.57 15.89 16.72
CA ILE A 15 -12.87 15.07 15.54
C ILE A 15 -12.94 13.60 15.94
N LYS A 16 -12.01 13.13 16.79
CA LYS A 16 -12.01 11.76 17.31
C LYS A 16 -13.32 11.45 18.10
N LYS A 17 -13.79 12.38 18.91
CA LYS A 17 -15.06 12.24 19.63
C LYS A 17 -16.25 12.18 18.66
N TYR A 18 -16.21 12.97 17.58
CA TYR A 18 -17.26 13.01 16.57
C TYR A 18 -17.48 11.66 15.86
N LYS A 19 -16.41 10.89 15.65
CA LYS A 19 -16.48 9.54 15.09
C LYS A 19 -17.44 8.60 15.84
N LYS A 20 -17.57 8.76 17.17
CA LYS A 20 -18.48 7.96 17.99
C LYS A 20 -19.93 8.39 17.86
N LYS A 21 -20.20 9.67 17.55
CA LYS A 21 -21.54 10.22 17.40
C LYS A 21 -22.13 9.94 16.02
N ASP A 22 -21.35 10.19 14.97
CA ASP A 22 -21.75 10.00 13.58
C ASP A 22 -20.57 9.56 12.73
N LYS A 23 -20.44 8.25 12.52
CA LYS A 23 -19.35 7.64 11.73
C LYS A 23 -19.40 8.04 10.25
N LYS A 24 -20.62 8.26 9.69
CA LYS A 24 -20.80 8.63 8.28
C LYS A 24 -20.32 10.05 8.02
N ALA A 25 -20.77 10.99 8.85
CA ALA A 25 -20.32 12.38 8.77
C ALA A 25 -18.83 12.52 9.09
N TRP A 26 -18.31 11.74 10.06
CA TRP A 26 -16.89 11.69 10.34
C TRP A 26 -16.06 11.22 9.12
N LYS A 27 -16.52 10.17 8.42
CA LYS A 27 -15.86 9.72 7.18
C LYS A 27 -15.86 10.81 6.11
N LYS A 28 -17.01 11.47 5.90
CA LYS A 28 -17.12 12.59 4.96
C LYS A 28 -16.13 13.69 5.30
N LEU A 29 -16.07 14.12 6.56
CA LEU A 29 -15.15 15.16 7.02
C LEU A 29 -13.68 14.78 6.81
N CYS A 30 -13.31 13.54 7.18
CA CYS A 30 -11.91 13.13 7.26
C CYS A 30 -11.33 12.58 5.96
N TYR A 31 -12.18 12.17 5.00
CA TYR A 31 -11.71 11.56 3.75
C TYR A 31 -11.94 12.48 2.54
N THR A 32 -12.58 13.63 2.74
CA THR A 32 -12.69 14.63 1.68
C THR A 32 -11.35 15.36 1.54
N VAL A 33 -10.83 15.34 0.35
CA VAL A 33 -9.62 16.08 -0.01
C VAL A 33 -10.00 17.54 -0.28
N ARG A 34 -9.13 18.46 0.10
CA ARG A 34 -9.34 19.89 -0.15
C ARG A 34 -9.30 20.23 -1.65
N GLU A 35 -10.13 21.16 -2.06
CA GLU A 35 -10.31 21.56 -3.48
C GLU A 35 -9.84 23.01 -3.77
N ASP A 36 -9.05 23.60 -2.86
CA ASP A 36 -8.54 24.97 -2.97
C ASP A 36 -7.24 25.09 -3.77
N GLY A 37 -6.87 24.05 -4.50
CA GLY A 37 -5.65 24.01 -5.34
C GLY A 37 -4.37 23.61 -4.62
N ALA A 38 -4.39 23.44 -3.28
CA ALA A 38 -3.22 22.94 -2.56
C ALA A 38 -3.00 21.44 -2.74
N PHE A 39 -4.05 20.69 -3.01
CA PHE A 39 -3.97 19.29 -3.42
C PHE A 39 -4.04 19.20 -4.96
N ILE A 40 -3.05 18.56 -5.56
CA ILE A 40 -2.99 18.34 -7.01
C ILE A 40 -3.09 16.84 -7.24
N GLU A 41 -4.18 16.41 -7.85
CA GLU A 41 -4.32 15.03 -8.28
C GLU A 41 -3.43 14.77 -9.52
N ALA A 42 -2.52 13.82 -9.40
CA ALA A 42 -1.62 13.43 -10.49
C ALA A 42 -2.01 12.08 -11.11
N GLY A 43 -3.18 11.55 -10.75
CA GLY A 43 -3.63 10.22 -11.13
C GLY A 43 -2.73 9.13 -10.56
N GLU A 44 -2.64 7.99 -11.25
CA GLU A 44 -1.79 6.86 -10.86
C GLU A 44 -0.41 6.90 -11.56
N ASN A 45 0.05 8.08 -11.98
CA ASN A 45 1.33 8.24 -12.67
C ASN A 45 2.41 8.72 -11.69
N ASP A 46 3.12 7.78 -11.08
CA ASP A 46 4.16 8.06 -10.09
C ASP A 46 5.33 8.87 -10.68
N ASN A 47 5.67 8.69 -11.96
CA ASN A 47 6.69 9.50 -12.63
C ASN A 47 6.29 10.97 -12.71
N LEU A 48 5.01 11.26 -12.98
CA LEU A 48 4.50 12.62 -12.99
C LEU A 48 4.55 13.25 -11.58
N ILE A 49 4.29 12.47 -10.54
CA ILE A 49 4.40 12.93 -9.16
C ILE A 49 5.85 13.33 -8.85
N ILE A 50 6.83 12.51 -9.22
CA ILE A 50 8.26 12.79 -9.01
C ILE A 50 8.68 14.05 -9.76
N GLN A 51 8.26 14.23 -11.02
CA GLN A 51 8.53 15.44 -11.78
C GLN A 51 7.97 16.70 -11.10
N LYS A 52 6.75 16.61 -10.55
CA LYS A 52 6.12 17.72 -9.80
C LYS A 52 6.87 18.04 -8.50
N LEU A 53 7.37 17.03 -7.79
CA LEU A 53 8.20 17.21 -6.60
C LEU A 53 9.54 17.90 -6.93
N ASN A 54 10.19 17.48 -8.01
CA ASN A 54 11.43 18.11 -8.47
C ASN A 54 11.23 19.58 -8.87
N ALA A 55 10.06 19.90 -9.43
CA ALA A 55 9.69 21.27 -9.79
C ALA A 55 9.29 22.12 -8.56
N ASN A 56 8.86 21.51 -7.46
CA ASN A 56 8.47 22.21 -6.23
C ASN A 56 9.02 21.47 -4.99
N PRO A 57 10.22 21.87 -4.52
CA PRO A 57 10.86 21.24 -3.36
C PRO A 57 10.08 21.35 -2.04
N ASN A 58 9.09 22.25 -1.96
CA ASN A 58 8.23 22.40 -0.78
C ASN A 58 6.95 21.56 -0.83
N ALA A 59 6.76 20.77 -1.88
CA ALA A 59 5.61 19.89 -2.01
C ALA A 59 5.85 18.53 -1.33
N LEU A 60 4.74 17.87 -0.97
CA LEU A 60 4.72 16.47 -0.54
C LEU A 60 4.02 15.64 -1.61
N GLY A 61 4.57 14.48 -1.92
CA GLY A 61 3.98 13.50 -2.83
C GLY A 61 3.55 12.22 -2.11
N VAL A 62 2.53 11.55 -2.65
CA VAL A 62 2.09 10.23 -2.18
C VAL A 62 2.15 9.28 -3.36
N PHE A 63 3.03 8.30 -3.30
CA PHE A 63 3.28 7.32 -4.37
C PHE A 63 3.90 6.05 -3.80
N GLY A 64 4.08 5.03 -4.64
CA GLY A 64 4.58 3.72 -4.22
C GLY A 64 6.04 3.75 -3.76
N PHE A 65 6.38 2.91 -2.76
CA PHE A 65 7.75 2.80 -2.23
C PHE A 65 8.78 2.44 -3.32
N SER A 66 8.42 1.61 -4.31
CA SER A 66 9.30 1.26 -5.41
C SER A 66 9.81 2.48 -6.20
N PHE A 67 8.97 3.47 -6.39
CA PHE A 67 9.37 4.72 -7.04
C PHE A 67 10.24 5.61 -6.15
N LEU A 68 9.99 5.63 -4.85
CA LEU A 68 10.89 6.28 -3.90
C LEU A 68 12.29 5.63 -3.95
N ASP A 69 12.34 4.31 -3.95
CA ASP A 69 13.60 3.55 -3.93
C ASP A 69 14.43 3.78 -5.19
N GLN A 70 13.78 3.86 -6.35
CA GLN A 70 14.43 4.11 -7.63
C GLN A 70 14.84 5.58 -7.86
N ASN A 71 14.34 6.52 -7.06
CA ASN A 71 14.57 7.97 -7.22
C ASN A 71 15.11 8.64 -5.95
N ARG A 72 15.87 7.92 -5.13
CA ARG A 72 16.43 8.44 -3.84
C ARG A 72 17.44 9.57 -4.03
N ASP A 73 17.96 9.74 -5.21
CA ASP A 73 18.84 10.83 -5.62
C ASP A 73 18.10 12.17 -5.78
N SER A 74 16.80 12.12 -6.08
CA SER A 74 15.99 13.30 -6.38
C SER A 74 14.86 13.56 -5.37
N VAL A 75 14.39 12.52 -4.67
CA VAL A 75 13.31 12.64 -3.68
C VAL A 75 13.66 11.93 -2.38
N LYS A 76 13.17 12.47 -1.27
CA LYS A 76 13.39 11.91 0.07
C LYS A 76 12.08 11.39 0.66
N GLY A 77 12.12 10.20 1.25
CA GLY A 77 10.99 9.65 1.98
C GLY A 77 10.73 10.41 3.28
N ALA A 78 9.46 10.73 3.53
CA ALA A 78 9.06 11.41 4.75
C ALA A 78 9.05 10.43 5.93
N THR A 79 9.65 10.83 7.05
CA THR A 79 9.58 10.12 8.32
C THR A 79 8.18 10.23 8.92
N VAL A 80 7.59 9.12 9.35
CA VAL A 80 6.29 9.08 10.03
C VAL A 80 6.43 8.48 11.42
N ASP A 81 6.01 9.19 12.44
CA ASP A 81 6.17 8.83 13.86
C ASP A 81 7.63 8.45 14.23
N GLY A 82 8.61 9.14 13.65
CA GLY A 82 10.04 8.88 13.87
C GLY A 82 10.60 7.67 13.11
N VAL A 83 9.83 7.06 12.20
CA VAL A 83 10.24 5.91 11.40
C VAL A 83 10.39 6.31 9.93
N ASP A 84 11.56 6.03 9.34
CA ASP A 84 11.82 6.26 7.93
C ASP A 84 11.21 5.15 7.06
N PRO A 85 10.78 5.47 5.81
CA PRO A 85 10.30 4.48 4.86
C PRO A 85 11.48 3.68 4.25
N THR A 86 11.90 2.67 4.97
CA THR A 86 12.91 1.70 4.52
C THR A 86 12.24 0.37 4.22
N PHE A 87 12.90 -0.47 3.44
CA PHE A 87 12.46 -1.84 3.17
C PHE A 87 12.10 -2.58 4.48
N ASP A 88 13.01 -2.57 5.46
CA ASP A 88 12.81 -3.29 6.73
C ASP A 88 11.68 -2.69 7.58
N SER A 89 11.55 -1.37 7.60
CA SER A 89 10.49 -0.71 8.38
C SER A 89 9.10 -0.95 7.80
N ILE A 90 9.01 -1.08 6.47
CA ILE A 90 7.76 -1.40 5.76
C ILE A 90 7.46 -2.89 5.91
N ALA A 91 8.41 -3.78 5.64
CA ALA A 91 8.26 -5.23 5.76
C ALA A 91 7.86 -5.66 7.18
N SER A 92 8.42 -5.03 8.21
CA SER A 92 8.10 -5.29 9.60
C SER A 92 6.83 -4.60 10.10
N GLY A 93 6.18 -3.75 9.28
CA GLY A 93 5.00 -2.97 9.66
C GLY A 93 5.28 -1.82 10.63
N LYS A 94 6.54 -1.46 10.90
CA LYS A 94 6.92 -0.32 11.74
C LYS A 94 6.54 1.00 11.08
N TYR A 95 6.70 1.11 9.76
CA TYR A 95 6.26 2.27 9.00
C TYR A 95 4.74 2.21 8.80
N LYS A 96 4.00 3.01 9.56
CA LYS A 96 2.53 2.90 9.66
C LYS A 96 1.76 3.29 8.41
N VAL A 97 2.37 4.03 7.49
CA VAL A 97 1.76 4.37 6.19
C VAL A 97 2.13 3.29 5.15
N SER A 98 1.91 2.06 5.51
CA SER A 98 2.09 0.90 4.65
C SER A 98 0.87 -0.01 4.71
N ARG A 99 0.64 -0.78 3.66
CA ARG A 99 -0.41 -1.78 3.59
C ARG A 99 0.01 -2.94 2.70
N SER A 100 -0.53 -4.11 2.98
CA SER A 100 -0.35 -5.26 2.10
C SER A 100 -1.04 -5.04 0.77
N LEU A 101 -0.44 -5.55 -0.30
CA LEU A 101 -1.10 -5.75 -1.58
C LEU A 101 -1.86 -7.08 -1.54
N PHE A 102 -3.01 -7.12 -2.18
CA PHE A 102 -3.83 -8.31 -2.26
C PHE A 102 -4.05 -8.71 -3.72
N PHE A 103 -3.85 -9.96 -4.00
CA PHE A 103 -4.21 -10.60 -5.25
C PHE A 103 -5.51 -11.39 -5.03
N TYR A 104 -6.57 -11.02 -5.74
CA TYR A 104 -7.88 -11.63 -5.57
C TYR A 104 -8.18 -12.54 -6.77
N VAL A 105 -8.52 -13.80 -6.48
CA VAL A 105 -8.94 -14.78 -7.48
C VAL A 105 -10.38 -15.21 -7.19
N LYS A 106 -11.21 -15.19 -8.23
CA LYS A 106 -12.58 -15.72 -8.11
C LYS A 106 -12.54 -17.24 -8.17
N LYS A 107 -12.81 -17.88 -7.03
CA LYS A 107 -12.70 -19.34 -6.87
C LYS A 107 -13.55 -20.12 -7.88
N ASP A 108 -14.75 -19.62 -8.21
CA ASP A 108 -15.66 -20.27 -9.18
C ASP A 108 -15.11 -20.33 -10.61
N HIS A 109 -14.05 -19.54 -10.90
CA HIS A 109 -13.39 -19.55 -12.20
C HIS A 109 -12.24 -20.55 -12.30
N ILE A 110 -11.80 -21.09 -11.15
CA ILE A 110 -10.73 -22.09 -11.12
C ILE A 110 -11.26 -23.39 -11.73
N GLY A 111 -10.52 -23.93 -12.71
CA GLY A 111 -10.94 -25.06 -13.50
C GLY A 111 -11.80 -24.73 -14.73
N SER A 112 -12.43 -23.54 -14.76
CA SER A 112 -13.20 -23.08 -15.94
C SER A 112 -12.35 -22.20 -16.86
N ILE A 113 -11.36 -21.48 -16.31
CA ILE A 113 -10.44 -20.66 -17.07
C ILE A 113 -9.07 -21.34 -17.09
N PRO A 114 -8.59 -21.77 -18.29
CA PRO A 114 -7.29 -22.41 -18.42
C PRO A 114 -6.15 -21.51 -17.90
N GLY A 115 -5.16 -22.09 -17.22
CA GLY A 115 -3.98 -21.39 -16.73
C GLY A 115 -4.18 -20.59 -15.43
N MET A 116 -5.38 -20.46 -14.90
CA MET A 116 -5.63 -19.66 -13.69
C MET A 116 -4.97 -20.26 -12.45
N GLN A 117 -5.02 -21.57 -12.30
CA GLN A 117 -4.43 -22.27 -11.16
C GLN A 117 -2.90 -22.24 -11.23
N GLU A 118 -2.35 -22.42 -12.41
CA GLU A 118 -0.91 -22.33 -12.68
C GLU A 118 -0.39 -20.90 -12.44
N TYR A 119 -1.13 -19.88 -12.87
CA TYR A 119 -0.80 -18.49 -12.61
C TYR A 119 -0.79 -18.17 -11.10
N MET A 120 -1.79 -18.67 -10.35
CA MET A 120 -1.81 -18.53 -8.89
C MET A 120 -0.61 -19.22 -8.24
N ALA A 121 -0.28 -20.43 -8.68
CA ALA A 121 0.85 -21.20 -8.16
C ALA A 121 2.19 -20.47 -8.42
N GLU A 122 2.37 -19.93 -9.63
CA GLU A 122 3.56 -19.15 -9.96
C GLU A 122 3.62 -17.84 -9.17
N PHE A 123 2.51 -17.08 -9.10
CA PHE A 123 2.46 -15.83 -8.34
C PHE A 123 2.77 -16.04 -6.85
N MET A 124 2.35 -17.16 -6.28
CA MET A 124 2.59 -17.50 -4.86
C MET A 124 3.90 -18.24 -4.62
N ASN A 125 4.71 -18.48 -5.64
CA ASN A 125 6.00 -19.16 -5.51
C ASN A 125 7.05 -18.21 -4.88
N ASP A 126 7.97 -18.75 -4.08
CA ASP A 126 9.09 -17.97 -3.53
C ASP A 126 10.02 -17.38 -4.61
N LYS A 127 10.07 -17.99 -5.81
CA LYS A 127 10.75 -17.38 -6.97
C LYS A 127 10.12 -16.07 -7.42
N ALA A 128 8.83 -15.85 -7.15
CA ALA A 128 8.12 -14.62 -7.46
C ALA A 128 8.12 -13.65 -6.26
N ILE A 129 7.59 -14.08 -5.11
CA ILE A 129 7.32 -13.24 -3.94
C ILE A 129 8.27 -13.47 -2.76
N GLY A 130 9.29 -14.32 -2.91
CA GLY A 130 10.28 -14.59 -1.87
C GLY A 130 11.29 -13.46 -1.70
N ASN A 131 12.23 -13.62 -0.74
CA ASN A 131 13.26 -12.61 -0.46
C ASN A 131 14.22 -12.37 -1.63
N ASP A 132 14.37 -13.35 -2.50
CA ASP A 132 15.16 -13.25 -3.75
C ASP A 132 14.25 -13.42 -4.98
N GLY A 133 12.97 -13.11 -4.83
CA GLY A 133 11.97 -13.25 -5.89
C GLY A 133 12.04 -12.15 -6.94
N TYR A 134 11.76 -12.48 -8.21
CA TYR A 134 11.87 -11.53 -9.32
C TYR A 134 10.91 -10.30 -9.20
N LEU A 135 9.90 -10.36 -8.34
CA LEU A 135 9.03 -9.21 -8.10
C LEU A 135 9.66 -8.15 -7.20
N LEU A 136 10.78 -8.46 -6.50
CA LEU A 136 11.55 -7.44 -5.79
C LEU A 136 12.05 -6.36 -6.75
N ASP A 137 12.54 -6.75 -7.92
CA ASP A 137 13.02 -5.81 -8.95
C ASP A 137 11.89 -4.90 -9.46
N LYS A 138 10.64 -5.28 -9.22
CA LYS A 138 9.45 -4.48 -9.51
C LYS A 138 8.95 -3.68 -8.30
N GLY A 139 9.71 -3.70 -7.19
CA GLY A 139 9.40 -2.95 -5.98
C GLY A 139 8.45 -3.65 -5.01
N LEU A 140 8.23 -4.97 -5.16
CA LEU A 140 7.51 -5.74 -4.15
C LEU A 140 8.37 -5.85 -2.89
N ILE A 141 7.79 -5.55 -1.73
CA ILE A 141 8.38 -5.86 -0.44
C ILE A 141 7.80 -7.19 0.04
N PRO A 142 8.61 -8.26 0.19
CA PRO A 142 8.13 -9.55 0.62
C PRO A 142 7.52 -9.50 2.01
N LEU A 143 6.48 -10.28 2.21
CA LEU A 143 5.95 -10.54 3.55
C LEU A 143 6.96 -11.36 4.38
N PRO A 144 6.91 -11.28 5.72
CA PRO A 144 7.64 -12.20 6.59
C PRO A 144 7.37 -13.66 6.21
N GLN A 145 8.38 -14.51 6.30
CA GLN A 145 8.33 -15.90 5.82
C GLN A 145 7.13 -16.68 6.38
N SER A 146 6.81 -16.50 7.67
CA SER A 146 5.67 -17.18 8.30
C SER A 146 4.33 -16.81 7.68
N MET A 147 4.11 -15.51 7.38
CA MET A 147 2.90 -15.04 6.70
C MET A 147 2.86 -15.51 5.25
N ARG A 148 4.00 -15.49 4.56
CA ARG A 148 4.12 -15.95 3.18
C ARG A 148 3.76 -17.43 3.07
N ALA A 149 4.32 -18.29 3.95
CA ALA A 149 4.01 -19.72 4.00
C ALA A 149 2.50 -19.97 4.26
N GLN A 150 1.88 -19.19 5.12
CA GLN A 150 0.43 -19.29 5.37
C GLN A 150 -0.36 -18.98 4.09
N PHE A 151 -0.08 -17.85 3.42
CA PHE A 151 -0.80 -17.48 2.20
C PHE A 151 -0.53 -18.44 1.02
N GLN A 152 0.66 -19.00 0.93
CA GLN A 152 0.98 -20.06 -0.03
C GLN A 152 0.12 -21.30 0.21
N SER A 153 -0.01 -21.73 1.47
CA SER A 153 -0.88 -22.84 1.86
C SER A 153 -2.35 -22.54 1.57
N ASP A 154 -2.82 -21.34 1.94
CA ASP A 154 -4.22 -20.93 1.71
C ASP A 154 -4.56 -20.88 0.22
N SER A 155 -3.66 -20.36 -0.60
CA SER A 155 -3.80 -20.32 -2.06
C SER A 155 -3.86 -21.73 -2.65
N LYS A 156 -2.95 -22.62 -2.25
CA LYS A 156 -2.90 -24.01 -2.71
C LYS A 156 -4.18 -24.77 -2.35
N ASN A 157 -4.72 -24.53 -1.16
CA ASN A 157 -5.93 -25.20 -0.66
C ASN A 157 -7.22 -24.44 -1.00
N LEU A 158 -7.13 -23.36 -1.78
CA LEU A 158 -8.27 -22.54 -2.21
C LEU A 158 -9.13 -22.06 -1.03
N VAL A 159 -8.47 -21.66 0.07
CA VAL A 159 -9.15 -21.15 1.25
C VAL A 159 -9.78 -19.79 0.95
N ASN A 160 -11.05 -19.63 1.29
CA ASN A 160 -11.76 -18.36 1.07
C ASN A 160 -11.18 -17.27 1.97
N LEU A 161 -11.04 -16.06 1.41
CA LEU A 161 -10.65 -14.89 2.19
C LEU A 161 -11.71 -14.61 3.27
N GLN A 162 -11.27 -14.65 4.52
CA GLN A 162 -12.08 -14.21 5.67
C GLN A 162 -11.83 -12.73 5.90
N ARG A 163 -12.90 -11.93 5.99
CA ARG A 163 -12.87 -10.48 6.23
C ARG A 163 -13.19 -10.16 7.68
#